data_f9c6bde9a957e57b997c967a8181fcbe
#
_entry.id   f9c6bde9a957e57b997c967a8181fcbe
#
_cell.length_a   1.000
_cell.length_b   1.000
_cell.length_c   1.000
_cell.angle_alpha   90.00
_cell.angle_beta   90.00
_cell.angle_gamma   90.00
#
_symmetry.space_group_name_H-M   'P 1'
#
loop_
_entity.id
_entity.type
_entity.pdbx_description
1 polymer ?
#
loop_
_entity_poly.entity_id
_entity_poly.type
_entity_poly.pdbx_seq_one_letter_code
_entity_poly.pdbx_strand_id
1 'polypeptide(L)'
;MLAFFLGYAIGPVRSAAIQNAATQGTTQQPPAAGTLPPGDYSRMQLSPDQGEPTLFAGAELRKAHPELQARAAKGGQALSNPRDLMKPMVTRTHSFILMHRPELRNVNQAPNAEQHEGATDVYFVVAGSGTVTVGGELESKRTSRPGEYTGPIKGGKPFTLQAGDILDIPANMPHATVPDAGGMTYVLMKVNVGLYPWSLINGTP
;
A
#
# COMPACT_ATOMS: atom_id res chain seq x y z
N MET A 1 0.04 -31.55 -46.56
CA MET A 1 -0.27 -30.47 -45.59
C MET A 1 -1.16 -31.09 -44.53
N LEU A 2 -0.60 -31.59 -43.43
CA LEU A 2 -1.34 -32.23 -42.32
C LEU A 2 -1.36 -31.22 -41.15
N ALA A 3 -2.55 -30.82 -40.77
CA ALA A 3 -2.76 -29.98 -39.58
C ALA A 3 -2.96 -30.89 -38.37
N PHE A 4 -2.08 -30.75 -37.35
CA PHE A 4 -2.24 -31.39 -36.06
C PHE A 4 -3.06 -30.48 -35.15
N PHE A 5 -4.24 -30.93 -34.75
CA PHE A 5 -5.01 -30.35 -33.67
C PHE A 5 -4.56 -30.96 -32.34
N LEU A 6 -3.93 -30.19 -31.46
CA LEU A 6 -3.71 -30.58 -30.07
C LEU A 6 -4.96 -30.21 -29.27
N GLY A 7 -5.74 -31.21 -28.88
CA GLY A 7 -6.82 -31.08 -27.93
C GLY A 7 -6.29 -31.02 -26.51
N TYR A 8 -6.52 -29.89 -25.80
CA TYR A 8 -6.32 -29.83 -24.35
C TYR A 8 -7.53 -30.43 -23.64
N ALA A 9 -7.31 -31.54 -22.93
CA ALA A 9 -8.32 -32.11 -22.04
C ALA A 9 -8.34 -31.30 -20.74
N ILE A 10 -9.46 -30.64 -20.48
CA ILE A 10 -9.72 -29.99 -19.19
C ILE A 10 -10.26 -31.07 -18.23
N GLY A 11 -9.43 -31.46 -17.25
CA GLY A 11 -9.84 -32.37 -16.20
C GLY A 11 -10.83 -31.70 -15.24
N PRO A 12 -11.71 -32.49 -14.57
CA PRO A 12 -12.73 -31.96 -13.67
C PRO A 12 -12.10 -31.33 -12.43
N VAL A 13 -12.43 -30.04 -12.16
CA VAL A 13 -12.12 -29.36 -10.92
C VAL A 13 -12.94 -29.98 -9.81
N ARG A 14 -12.28 -30.67 -8.89
CA ARG A 14 -12.93 -31.17 -7.67
C ARG A 14 -13.21 -29.99 -6.74
N SER A 15 -14.49 -29.68 -6.53
CA SER A 15 -14.93 -28.77 -5.47
C SER A 15 -14.60 -29.42 -4.11
N ALA A 16 -13.65 -28.82 -3.38
CA ALA A 16 -13.46 -29.16 -1.97
C ALA A 16 -14.63 -28.58 -1.16
N ALA A 17 -15.40 -29.42 -0.53
CA ALA A 17 -16.43 -29.02 0.40
C ALA A 17 -15.78 -28.32 1.61
N ILE A 18 -16.16 -27.07 1.84
CA ILE A 18 -15.78 -26.33 3.06
C ILE A 18 -16.60 -26.93 4.20
N GLN A 19 -15.96 -27.68 5.06
CA GLN A 19 -16.57 -28.13 6.32
C GLN A 19 -16.68 -26.93 7.26
N ASN A 20 -17.92 -26.58 7.64
CA ASN A 20 -18.20 -25.61 8.69
C ASN A 20 -17.68 -26.14 10.02
N ALA A 21 -16.54 -25.61 10.48
CA ALA A 21 -16.11 -25.80 11.86
C ALA A 21 -17.02 -24.99 12.78
N ALA A 22 -17.71 -25.67 13.64
CA ALA A 22 -18.57 -25.09 14.68
C ALA A 22 -17.75 -24.15 15.57
N THR A 23 -18.23 -22.92 15.71
CA THR A 23 -17.68 -21.86 16.54
C THR A 23 -17.70 -22.25 17.99
N GLN A 24 -16.55 -22.67 18.53
CA GLN A 24 -16.35 -22.65 19.99
C GLN A 24 -16.07 -21.18 20.35
N GLY A 25 -16.95 -20.59 21.15
CA GLY A 25 -16.79 -19.24 21.67
C GLY A 25 -15.57 -19.14 22.56
N THR A 26 -14.45 -18.75 21.97
CA THR A 26 -13.29 -18.27 22.70
C THR A 26 -13.59 -16.84 23.13
N THR A 27 -13.59 -16.60 24.44
CA THR A 27 -13.52 -15.23 24.98
C THR A 27 -12.24 -14.56 24.45
N GLN A 28 -12.39 -13.79 23.37
CA GLN A 28 -11.29 -13.04 22.80
C GLN A 28 -10.83 -12.00 23.81
N GLN A 29 -9.59 -12.15 24.24
CA GLN A 29 -8.91 -11.11 25.00
C GLN A 29 -8.88 -9.84 24.12
N PRO A 30 -9.24 -8.66 24.67
CA PRO A 30 -9.17 -7.43 23.91
C PRO A 30 -7.76 -7.26 23.33
N PRO A 31 -7.63 -6.79 22.08
CA PRO A 31 -6.32 -6.60 21.44
C PRO A 31 -5.45 -5.69 22.29
N ALA A 32 -4.16 -5.99 22.35
CA ALA A 32 -3.20 -5.14 23.02
C ALA A 32 -3.30 -3.71 22.48
N ALA A 33 -3.13 -2.71 23.36
CA ALA A 33 -3.20 -1.31 22.96
C ALA A 33 -2.27 -1.04 21.77
N GLY A 34 -2.82 -0.53 20.67
CA GLY A 34 -2.08 -0.21 19.45
C GLY A 34 -2.21 -1.22 18.32
N THR A 35 -2.76 -2.41 18.55
CA THR A 35 -3.02 -3.38 17.48
C THR A 35 -4.44 -3.24 16.91
N LEU A 36 -4.61 -3.63 15.65
CA LEU A 36 -5.93 -3.72 15.04
C LEU A 36 -6.67 -4.96 15.58
N PRO A 37 -8.01 -4.86 15.74
CA PRO A 37 -8.80 -6.05 16.02
C PRO A 37 -8.71 -7.02 14.84
N PRO A 38 -8.98 -8.33 15.02
CA PRO A 38 -9.08 -9.27 13.92
C PRO A 38 -10.08 -8.77 12.86
N GLY A 39 -9.72 -8.89 11.58
CA GLY A 39 -10.59 -8.50 10.47
C GLY A 39 -11.85 -9.36 10.42
N ASP A 40 -12.99 -8.73 10.15
CA ASP A 40 -14.27 -9.43 9.96
C ASP A 40 -14.45 -9.82 8.49
N TYR A 41 -13.99 -11.01 8.13
CA TYR A 41 -14.14 -11.55 6.78
C TYR A 41 -15.53 -12.10 6.50
N SER A 42 -16.38 -12.27 7.52
CA SER A 42 -17.72 -12.87 7.37
C SER A 42 -18.71 -11.94 6.65
N ARG A 43 -18.41 -10.65 6.61
CA ARG A 43 -19.23 -9.61 6.00
C ARG A 43 -18.60 -9.02 4.74
N MET A 44 -18.00 -9.85 3.90
CA MET A 44 -17.59 -9.44 2.56
C MET A 44 -18.82 -9.13 1.69
N GLN A 45 -19.60 -8.14 2.08
CA GLN A 45 -20.51 -7.52 1.13
C GLN A 45 -19.66 -6.70 0.16
N LEU A 46 -19.80 -6.98 -1.11
CA LEU A 46 -19.28 -6.10 -2.16
C LEU A 46 -19.73 -4.69 -1.80
N SER A 47 -18.78 -3.80 -1.65
CA SER A 47 -19.11 -2.41 -1.32
C SER A 47 -19.99 -1.85 -2.42
N PRO A 48 -21.12 -1.21 -2.09
CA PRO A 48 -21.87 -0.45 -3.07
C PRO A 48 -21.06 0.72 -3.65
N ASP A 49 -19.89 1.01 -3.08
CA ASP A 49 -18.94 2.04 -3.54
C ASP A 49 -18.08 1.61 -4.72
N GLN A 50 -18.32 0.46 -5.32
CA GLN A 50 -17.81 0.16 -6.65
C GLN A 50 -18.57 1.05 -7.64
N GLY A 51 -18.20 2.34 -7.59
CA GLY A 51 -18.67 3.35 -8.50
C GLY A 51 -18.26 3.07 -9.95
N GLU A 52 -18.44 4.05 -10.79
CA GLU A 52 -18.03 4.00 -12.18
C GLU A 52 -16.54 3.62 -12.32
N PRO A 53 -16.17 2.83 -13.34
CA PRO A 53 -14.78 2.53 -13.63
C PRO A 53 -13.94 3.80 -13.70
N THR A 54 -12.79 3.80 -13.04
CA THR A 54 -11.90 4.96 -12.98
C THR A 54 -10.60 4.66 -13.70
N LEU A 55 -10.26 5.47 -14.70
CA LEU A 55 -8.97 5.42 -15.38
C LEU A 55 -8.02 6.48 -14.79
N PHE A 56 -6.90 6.05 -14.27
CA PHE A 56 -5.77 6.91 -13.96
C PHE A 56 -4.77 6.84 -15.11
N ALA A 57 -4.92 7.75 -16.09
CA ALA A 57 -4.10 7.72 -17.29
C ALA A 57 -2.62 8.00 -16.94
N GLY A 58 -1.71 7.09 -17.27
CA GLY A 58 -0.30 7.20 -16.93
C GLY A 58 0.37 8.47 -17.50
N ALA A 59 -0.08 8.97 -18.65
CA ALA A 59 0.40 10.23 -19.20
C ALA A 59 0.07 11.43 -18.29
N GLU A 60 -1.14 11.47 -17.73
CA GLU A 60 -1.56 12.54 -16.83
C GLU A 60 -0.85 12.44 -15.47
N LEU A 61 -0.68 11.23 -14.96
CA LEU A 61 0.08 11.01 -13.73
C LEU A 61 1.53 11.48 -13.87
N ARG A 62 2.17 11.21 -15.02
CA ARG A 62 3.55 11.69 -15.28
C ARG A 62 3.64 13.22 -15.38
N LYS A 63 2.64 13.89 -15.94
CA LYS A 63 2.59 15.36 -15.98
C LYS A 63 2.53 16.00 -14.59
N ALA A 64 1.97 15.28 -13.61
CA ALA A 64 1.91 15.77 -12.24
C ALA A 64 3.29 15.86 -11.57
N HIS A 65 4.27 15.07 -11.99
CA HIS A 65 5.59 15.00 -11.33
C HIS A 65 6.30 16.35 -11.19
N PRO A 66 6.56 17.12 -12.24
CA PRO A 66 7.26 18.41 -12.11
C PRO A 66 6.49 19.42 -11.26
N GLU A 67 5.17 19.38 -11.27
CA GLU A 67 4.36 20.25 -10.43
C GLU A 67 4.47 19.86 -8.95
N LEU A 68 4.45 18.56 -8.65
CA LEU A 68 4.63 18.04 -7.30
C LEU A 68 6.03 18.33 -6.76
N GLN A 69 7.08 18.21 -7.60
CA GLN A 69 8.44 18.63 -7.25
C GLN A 69 8.47 20.11 -6.84
N ALA A 70 7.86 20.98 -7.65
CA ALA A 70 7.82 22.41 -7.38
C ALA A 70 7.05 22.75 -6.10
N ARG A 71 5.95 22.03 -5.81
CA ARG A 71 5.18 22.18 -4.57
C ARG A 71 6.00 21.71 -3.35
N ALA A 72 6.61 20.53 -3.44
CA ALA A 72 7.43 19.97 -2.36
C ALA A 72 8.65 20.83 -2.05
N ALA A 73 9.28 21.43 -3.07
CA ALA A 73 10.42 22.31 -2.90
C ALA A 73 10.10 23.54 -2.02
N LYS A 74 8.86 24.04 -2.08
CA LYS A 74 8.40 25.16 -1.23
C LYS A 74 8.23 24.77 0.24
N GLY A 75 7.75 23.56 0.52
CA GLY A 75 7.50 23.09 1.87
C GLY A 75 8.49 22.05 2.38
N GLY A 76 9.26 21.38 1.50
CA GLY A 76 10.21 20.33 1.84
C GLY A 76 9.60 19.08 2.46
N GLN A 77 8.33 18.82 2.20
CA GLN A 77 7.58 17.71 2.76
C GLN A 77 7.06 16.79 1.65
N ALA A 78 6.84 15.52 2.01
CA ALA A 78 6.10 14.61 1.16
C ALA A 78 4.68 15.13 0.91
N LEU A 79 4.19 14.96 -0.31
CA LEU A 79 2.84 15.34 -0.70
C LEU A 79 2.01 14.08 -0.94
N SER A 80 0.82 14.05 -0.37
CA SER A 80 -0.15 12.99 -0.62
C SER A 80 -1.50 13.58 -1.04
N ASN A 81 -2.19 12.86 -1.91
CA ASN A 81 -3.52 13.23 -2.37
C ASN A 81 -3.69 14.67 -2.87
N PRO A 82 -2.89 15.17 -3.81
CA PRO A 82 -3.18 16.44 -4.44
C PRO A 82 -4.44 16.27 -5.30
N ARG A 83 -5.62 16.55 -4.73
CA ARG A 83 -6.95 16.30 -5.34
C ARG A 83 -7.17 17.01 -6.66
N ASP A 84 -6.43 18.07 -6.90
CA ASP A 84 -6.43 18.82 -8.15
C ASP A 84 -5.62 18.10 -9.27
N LEU A 85 -4.72 17.19 -8.91
CA LEU A 85 -3.91 16.42 -9.86
C LEU A 85 -4.42 15.00 -10.06
N MET A 86 -4.93 14.40 -8.99
CA MET A 86 -5.54 13.09 -9.05
C MET A 86 -6.64 12.99 -7.98
N LYS A 87 -7.88 12.71 -8.39
CA LYS A 87 -8.94 12.41 -7.43
C LYS A 87 -8.62 11.08 -6.74
N PRO A 88 -8.45 11.05 -5.41
CA PRO A 88 -8.23 9.80 -4.71
C PRO A 88 -9.43 8.88 -4.89
N MET A 89 -9.17 7.60 -5.10
CA MET A 89 -10.20 6.57 -5.09
C MET A 89 -10.08 5.79 -3.78
N VAL A 90 -11.18 5.65 -3.08
CA VAL A 90 -11.26 4.87 -1.85
C VAL A 90 -12.48 3.98 -1.91
N THR A 91 -12.25 2.67 -1.86
CA THR A 91 -13.29 1.65 -1.74
C THR A 91 -13.13 0.95 -0.39
N ARG A 92 -13.99 -0.01 -0.10
CA ARG A 92 -13.86 -0.81 1.13
C ARG A 92 -12.59 -1.66 1.15
N THR A 93 -12.16 -2.16 -0.01
CA THR A 93 -11.06 -3.13 -0.14
C THR A 93 -9.72 -2.50 -0.47
N HIS A 94 -9.72 -1.34 -1.11
CA HIS A 94 -8.48 -0.70 -1.56
C HIS A 94 -8.65 0.80 -1.76
N SER A 95 -7.54 1.50 -1.80
CA SER A 95 -7.49 2.92 -2.16
C SER A 95 -6.34 3.20 -3.11
N PHE A 96 -6.47 4.22 -3.95
CA PHE A 96 -5.40 4.78 -4.77
C PHE A 96 -5.12 6.22 -4.36
N ILE A 97 -3.85 6.53 -4.13
CA ILE A 97 -3.38 7.82 -3.64
C ILE A 97 -2.17 8.22 -4.48
N LEU A 98 -2.17 9.41 -5.06
CA LEU A 98 -0.96 9.95 -5.69
C LEU A 98 -0.03 10.51 -4.60
N MET A 99 1.20 10.01 -4.57
CA MET A 99 2.23 10.39 -3.61
C MET A 99 3.41 11.00 -4.33
N HIS A 100 4.01 12.02 -3.73
CA HIS A 100 5.33 12.52 -4.09
C HIS A 100 6.18 12.66 -2.83
N ARG A 101 7.32 12.00 -2.82
CA ARG A 101 8.31 12.15 -1.77
C ARG A 101 9.52 12.90 -2.37
N PRO A 102 9.85 14.10 -1.84
CA PRO A 102 11.05 14.82 -2.25
C PRO A 102 12.30 14.10 -1.75
N GLU A 103 13.46 14.43 -2.31
CA GLU A 103 14.73 13.99 -1.75
C GLU A 103 14.86 14.40 -0.29
N LEU A 104 15.58 13.61 0.49
CA LEU A 104 15.84 13.96 1.89
C LEU A 104 16.84 15.11 1.95
N ARG A 105 16.45 16.22 2.58
CA ARG A 105 17.33 17.39 2.77
C ARG A 105 18.55 17.08 3.65
N ASN A 106 18.40 16.12 4.54
CA ASN A 106 19.48 15.69 5.42
C ASN A 106 19.75 14.21 5.20
N VAL A 107 20.75 13.93 4.38
CA VAL A 107 21.19 12.55 4.04
C VAL A 107 21.74 11.77 5.25
N ASN A 108 22.05 12.45 6.36
CA ASN A 108 22.54 11.81 7.57
C ASN A 108 21.38 11.40 8.51
N GLN A 109 20.17 11.78 8.20
CA GLN A 109 19.01 11.37 8.98
C GLN A 109 18.43 10.09 8.39
N ALA A 110 18.46 9.01 9.18
CA ALA A 110 17.75 7.79 8.80
C ALA A 110 16.26 8.09 8.55
N PRO A 111 15.70 7.66 7.43
CA PRO A 111 14.29 7.87 7.17
C PRO A 111 13.45 7.15 8.23
N ASN A 112 12.40 7.78 8.70
CA ASN A 112 11.41 7.05 9.48
C ASN A 112 10.76 5.99 8.59
N ALA A 113 10.80 4.76 9.07
CA ALA A 113 10.02 3.69 8.49
C ALA A 113 8.61 3.69 9.05
N GLU A 114 7.71 3.14 8.29
CA GLU A 114 6.31 2.88 8.65
C GLU A 114 6.02 1.37 8.54
N GLN A 115 5.02 0.92 9.31
CA GLN A 115 4.56 -0.47 9.31
C GLN A 115 3.05 -0.47 9.52
N HIS A 116 2.30 -1.15 8.65
CA HIS A 116 0.85 -1.20 8.67
C HIS A 116 0.36 -2.63 8.93
N GLU A 117 -0.44 -2.85 9.97
CA GLU A 117 -1.06 -4.17 10.24
C GLU A 117 -2.22 -4.46 9.29
N GLY A 118 -2.98 -3.44 8.94
CA GLY A 118 -4.26 -3.58 8.23
C GLY A 118 -4.16 -3.37 6.72
N ALA A 119 -2.98 -3.07 6.18
CA ALA A 119 -2.83 -2.77 4.78
C ALA A 119 -1.54 -3.30 4.18
N THR A 120 -1.65 -3.81 2.95
CA THR A 120 -0.54 -4.00 2.02
C THR A 120 -0.39 -2.73 1.20
N ASP A 121 0.84 -2.26 1.03
CA ASP A 121 1.15 -1.11 0.18
C ASP A 121 1.71 -1.59 -1.16
N VAL A 122 1.14 -1.12 -2.27
CA VAL A 122 1.66 -1.37 -3.60
C VAL A 122 2.04 -0.03 -4.24
N TYR A 123 3.31 0.14 -4.57
CA TYR A 123 3.84 1.33 -5.23
C TYR A 123 3.88 1.10 -6.74
N PHE A 124 3.25 1.99 -7.50
CA PHE A 124 3.38 2.08 -8.96
C PHE A 124 4.18 3.34 -9.26
N VAL A 125 5.48 3.21 -9.52
CA VAL A 125 6.34 4.38 -9.73
C VAL A 125 6.01 5.04 -11.06
N VAL A 126 5.65 6.31 -11.00
CA VAL A 126 5.21 7.11 -12.16
C VAL A 126 6.38 7.90 -12.75
N ALA A 127 7.22 8.50 -11.88
CA ALA A 127 8.36 9.31 -12.28
C ALA A 127 9.36 9.46 -11.12
N GLY A 128 10.61 9.78 -11.47
CA GLY A 128 11.71 9.81 -10.51
C GLY A 128 12.18 8.42 -10.12
N SER A 129 12.99 8.35 -9.07
CA SER A 129 13.57 7.12 -8.55
C SER A 129 13.84 7.21 -7.07
N GLY A 130 14.20 6.09 -6.47
CA GLY A 130 14.55 6.03 -5.05
C GLY A 130 14.79 4.60 -4.59
N THR A 131 15.15 4.46 -3.33
CA THR A 131 15.32 3.16 -2.68
C THR A 131 14.26 2.98 -1.62
N VAL A 132 13.58 1.84 -1.64
CA VAL A 132 12.66 1.41 -0.59
C VAL A 132 13.29 0.23 0.14
N THR A 133 13.58 0.42 1.43
CA THR A 133 14.02 -0.69 2.28
C THR A 133 12.80 -1.35 2.89
N VAL A 134 12.65 -2.67 2.72
CA VAL A 134 11.48 -3.44 3.19
C VAL A 134 11.94 -4.58 4.10
N GLY A 135 11.18 -4.83 5.17
CA GLY A 135 11.49 -5.85 6.19
C GLY A 135 12.43 -5.31 7.27
N GLY A 136 13.10 -6.21 7.99
CA GLY A 136 13.84 -5.83 9.18
C GLY A 136 12.92 -5.53 10.36
N GLU A 137 13.37 -4.66 11.27
CA GLU A 137 12.68 -4.33 12.52
C GLU A 137 12.61 -2.81 12.71
N LEU A 138 11.54 -2.32 13.32
CA LEU A 138 11.46 -0.94 13.78
C LEU A 138 12.14 -0.82 15.15
N GLU A 139 13.22 -0.06 15.20
CA GLU A 139 13.84 0.35 16.47
C GLU A 139 12.99 1.45 17.10
N SER A 140 12.89 1.42 18.44
CA SER A 140 12.09 2.42 19.18
C SER A 140 10.68 2.60 18.58
N LYS A 141 10.05 1.49 18.21
CA LYS A 141 8.72 1.42 17.61
C LYS A 141 7.71 2.27 18.37
N ARG A 142 7.07 3.20 17.69
CA ARG A 142 6.02 4.06 18.24
C ARG A 142 4.73 3.81 17.49
N THR A 143 3.62 3.76 18.21
CA THR A 143 2.29 3.71 17.62
C THR A 143 1.86 5.12 17.25
N SER A 144 1.62 5.37 15.95
CA SER A 144 1.03 6.63 15.48
C SER A 144 -0.48 6.62 15.61
N ARG A 145 -1.09 5.45 15.38
CA ARG A 145 -2.51 5.12 15.56
C ARG A 145 -2.65 3.59 15.61
N PRO A 146 -3.80 3.02 16.00
CA PRO A 146 -4.00 1.57 16.02
C PRO A 146 -3.57 0.93 14.69
N GLY A 147 -2.72 -0.10 14.76
CA GLY A 147 -2.21 -0.82 13.60
C GLY A 147 -1.20 -0.08 12.72
N GLU A 148 -0.80 1.14 13.12
CA GLU A 148 0.18 1.97 12.40
C GLU A 148 1.37 2.28 13.31
N TYR A 149 2.54 1.94 12.86
CA TYR A 149 3.77 2.10 13.62
C TYR A 149 4.82 2.86 12.84
N THR A 150 5.70 3.54 13.55
CA THR A 150 6.83 4.26 12.97
C THR A 150 8.06 4.17 13.85
N GLY A 151 9.22 4.28 13.24
CA GLY A 151 10.52 4.28 13.92
C GLY A 151 11.67 4.17 12.92
N PRO A 152 12.91 4.28 13.38
CA PRO A 152 14.05 3.91 12.56
C PRO A 152 13.98 2.43 12.18
N ILE A 153 14.41 2.10 10.94
CA ILE A 153 14.46 0.72 10.47
C ILE A 153 15.88 0.16 10.65
N LYS A 154 15.96 -1.07 11.17
CA LYS A 154 17.21 -1.82 11.27
C LYS A 154 17.14 -3.07 10.40
N GLY A 155 18.09 -3.23 9.51
CA GLY A 155 18.09 -4.31 8.54
C GLY A 155 17.07 -4.05 7.40
N GLY A 156 16.55 -5.12 6.85
CA GLY A 156 15.67 -5.07 5.68
C GLY A 156 16.42 -5.22 4.37
N LYS A 157 15.66 -5.38 3.30
CA LYS A 157 16.18 -5.52 1.92
C LYS A 157 15.92 -4.24 1.14
N PRO A 158 16.94 -3.59 0.58
CA PRO A 158 16.74 -2.44 -0.29
C PRO A 158 16.27 -2.87 -1.69
N PHE A 159 15.32 -2.11 -2.24
CA PHE A 159 14.84 -2.20 -3.61
C PHE A 159 15.02 -0.82 -4.26
N THR A 160 15.86 -0.74 -5.26
CA THR A 160 15.99 0.47 -6.09
C THR A 160 14.85 0.48 -7.10
N LEU A 161 14.09 1.55 -7.11
CA LEU A 161 12.91 1.72 -7.94
C LEU A 161 13.09 2.90 -8.91
N GLN A 162 12.53 2.75 -10.09
CA GLN A 162 12.47 3.78 -11.13
C GLN A 162 11.09 3.80 -11.77
N ALA A 163 10.83 4.79 -12.62
CA ALA A 163 9.56 4.90 -13.33
C ALA A 163 9.20 3.61 -14.09
N GLY A 164 8.00 3.11 -13.87
CA GLY A 164 7.48 1.85 -14.43
C GLY A 164 7.57 0.66 -13.49
N ASP A 165 8.36 0.74 -12.41
CA ASP A 165 8.47 -0.35 -11.45
C ASP A 165 7.23 -0.43 -10.54
N ILE A 166 6.95 -1.65 -10.10
CA ILE A 166 5.90 -1.96 -9.13
C ILE A 166 6.56 -2.69 -7.95
N LEU A 167 6.31 -2.20 -6.74
CA LEU A 167 6.75 -2.85 -5.51
C LEU A 167 5.54 -3.17 -4.63
N ASP A 168 5.38 -4.45 -4.29
CA ASP A 168 4.42 -4.93 -3.30
C ASP A 168 5.09 -5.03 -1.93
N ILE A 169 4.48 -4.42 -0.93
CA ILE A 169 4.94 -4.41 0.46
C ILE A 169 3.84 -5.02 1.32
N PRO A 170 3.95 -6.31 1.68
CA PRO A 170 2.94 -6.99 2.48
C PRO A 170 2.63 -6.29 3.80
N ALA A 171 1.42 -6.46 4.31
CA ALA A 171 1.05 -6.01 5.64
C ALA A 171 2.06 -6.50 6.70
N ASN A 172 2.26 -5.72 7.74
CA ASN A 172 3.25 -5.94 8.81
C ASN A 172 4.72 -5.87 8.40
N MET A 173 5.04 -5.52 7.16
CA MET A 173 6.42 -5.29 6.75
C MET A 173 6.83 -3.85 7.03
N PRO A 174 7.83 -3.60 7.93
CA PRO A 174 8.45 -2.29 8.05
C PRO A 174 9.03 -1.86 6.71
N HIS A 175 8.84 -0.60 6.35
CA HIS A 175 9.42 -0.07 5.11
C HIS A 175 9.75 1.42 5.23
N ALA A 176 10.82 1.81 4.54
CA ALA A 176 11.31 3.19 4.50
C ALA A 176 11.66 3.57 3.07
N THR A 177 11.21 4.74 2.64
CA THR A 177 11.43 5.25 1.29
C THR A 177 12.44 6.39 1.31
N VAL A 178 13.50 6.26 0.54
CA VAL A 178 14.54 7.27 0.32
C VAL A 178 14.55 7.63 -1.17
N PRO A 179 13.90 8.72 -1.56
CA PRO A 179 13.97 9.19 -2.95
C PRO A 179 15.37 9.70 -3.31
N ASP A 180 15.72 9.51 -4.59
CA ASP A 180 16.90 10.13 -5.19
C ASP A 180 16.69 11.64 -5.43
N ALA A 181 17.74 12.30 -5.97
CA ALA A 181 17.67 13.69 -6.37
C ALA A 181 16.47 13.94 -7.30
N GLY A 182 15.68 14.96 -6.97
CA GLY A 182 14.45 15.27 -7.69
C GLY A 182 13.20 14.57 -7.16
N GLY A 183 13.33 13.62 -6.25
CA GLY A 183 12.22 12.93 -5.61
C GLY A 183 11.61 11.80 -6.44
N MET A 184 10.64 11.13 -5.85
CA MET A 184 9.91 10.02 -6.47
C MET A 184 8.40 10.25 -6.39
N THR A 185 7.72 10.12 -7.52
CA THR A 185 6.25 10.17 -7.63
C THR A 185 5.72 8.78 -7.96
N TYR A 186 4.75 8.34 -7.20
CA TYR A 186 4.13 7.03 -7.37
C TYR A 186 2.65 7.05 -7.01
N VAL A 187 1.89 6.17 -7.60
CA VAL A 187 0.56 5.85 -7.11
C VAL A 187 0.72 4.79 -6.03
N LEU A 188 0.28 5.12 -4.83
CA LEU A 188 0.17 4.18 -3.72
C LEU A 188 -1.21 3.54 -3.79
N MET A 189 -1.26 2.24 -3.98
CA MET A 189 -2.44 1.44 -3.72
C MET A 189 -2.32 0.82 -2.34
N LYS A 190 -3.26 1.12 -1.45
CA LYS A 190 -3.39 0.37 -0.18
C LYS A 190 -4.47 -0.68 -0.34
N VAL A 191 -4.12 -1.93 -0.05
CA VAL A 191 -5.06 -3.05 0.00
C VAL A 191 -5.43 -3.31 1.45
N ASN A 192 -6.71 -3.17 1.77
CA ASN A 192 -7.24 -3.36 3.12
C ASN A 192 -7.41 -4.87 3.40
N VAL A 193 -6.42 -5.47 4.03
CA VAL A 193 -6.34 -6.94 4.21
C VAL A 193 -7.36 -7.51 5.20
N GLY A 194 -7.89 -6.68 6.10
CA GLY A 194 -8.86 -7.10 7.11
C GLY A 194 -10.23 -6.44 6.97
N LEU A 195 -10.46 -5.68 5.90
CA LEU A 195 -11.68 -4.89 5.70
C LEU A 195 -11.99 -3.94 6.86
N TYR A 196 -10.96 -3.41 7.47
CA TYR A 196 -11.07 -2.44 8.56
C TYR A 196 -11.70 -1.13 8.07
N PRO A 197 -12.34 -0.35 8.95
CA PRO A 197 -12.66 1.03 8.65
C PRO A 197 -11.39 1.81 8.27
N TRP A 198 -11.42 2.56 7.16
CA TRP A 198 -10.26 3.34 6.70
C TRP A 198 -9.78 4.36 7.74
N SER A 199 -10.66 4.87 8.59
CA SER A 199 -10.31 5.71 9.73
C SER A 199 -9.31 5.06 10.70
N LEU A 200 -9.27 3.72 10.76
CA LEU A 200 -8.30 2.99 11.57
C LEU A 200 -6.97 2.78 10.86
N ILE A 201 -6.96 2.55 9.54
CA ILE A 201 -5.76 2.12 8.81
C ILE A 201 -5.16 3.17 7.86
N ASN A 202 -5.85 4.26 7.61
CA ASN A 202 -5.36 5.31 6.70
C ASN A 202 -5.57 6.74 7.23
N GLY A 203 -6.23 6.89 8.36
CA GLY A 203 -6.38 8.18 9.06
C GLY A 203 -7.27 9.21 8.37
N THR A 204 -7.84 8.92 7.22
CA THR A 204 -8.80 9.79 6.53
C THR A 204 -9.85 8.96 5.83
N PRO A 205 -11.13 9.29 5.99
CA PRO A 205 -12.15 8.82 5.06
C PRO A 205 -12.00 9.49 3.71
#